data_18bfb2107a93c657efee02fd075812b2
#
_entry.id   18bfb2107a93c657efee02fd075812b2
#
_cell.length_a   1.000
_cell.length_b   1.000
_cell.length_c   1.000
_cell.angle_alpha   90.00
_cell.angle_beta   90.00
_cell.angle_gamma   90.00
#
_symmetry.space_group_name_H-M   'P 1'
#
loop_
_entity.id
_entity.type
_entity.pdbx_description
1 polymer ?
#
loop_
_entity_poly.entity_id
_entity_poly.type
_entity_poly.pdbx_seq_one_letter_code
_entity_poly.pdbx_strand_id
1 'polypeptide(L)'
;PLVEELLRGLLNNGKTIKGRLDGTVPRDGELNPNIVAVALGLADTRGRDIPALVTGRPPSLCKGCPHIYSYNALNEALSEFYKGRVFSDIGCYTLGALEPFDAINSCVDMGASITMAKGAADAGLIPSVAVIGDSTFTHSGMTGLLDAVNAGSSITVMILDNGTTGMTGGQDSAAVGKIEDICQALGVSKEHIRILNPLQKYHEENLAIMKEEIDYKGVSVIIPRRECIQTLTRRMREEKKKQATEKAEA
;
A
#
# COMPACT_ATOMS: atom_id res chain seq x y z
N PRO A 1 -7.59 -20.58 -8.67
CA PRO A 1 -6.83 -21.77 -9.11
C PRO A 1 -6.50 -22.70 -7.95
N LEU A 2 -5.89 -22.21 -6.86
CA LEU A 2 -5.46 -23.04 -5.72
C LEU A 2 -6.57 -23.91 -5.14
N VAL A 3 -7.75 -23.33 -4.86
CA VAL A 3 -8.89 -24.07 -4.31
C VAL A 3 -9.39 -25.13 -5.29
N GLU A 4 -9.39 -24.84 -6.59
CA GLU A 4 -9.82 -25.77 -7.63
C GLU A 4 -8.89 -27.00 -7.71
N GLU A 5 -7.57 -26.78 -7.64
CA GLU A 5 -6.58 -27.86 -7.62
C GLU A 5 -6.72 -28.75 -6.37
N LEU A 6 -6.88 -28.11 -5.20
CA LEU A 6 -7.10 -28.84 -3.95
C LEU A 6 -8.40 -29.66 -3.99
N LEU A 7 -9.50 -29.09 -4.49
CA LEU A 7 -10.76 -29.80 -4.61
C LEU A 7 -10.67 -30.97 -5.59
N ARG A 8 -9.98 -30.81 -6.73
CA ARG A 8 -9.77 -31.90 -7.70
C ARG A 8 -8.96 -33.04 -7.09
N GLY A 9 -7.98 -32.73 -6.23
CA GLY A 9 -7.20 -33.74 -5.52
C GLY A 9 -7.95 -34.44 -4.38
N LEU A 10 -8.82 -33.72 -3.67
CA LEU A 10 -9.55 -34.23 -2.50
C LEU A 10 -10.89 -34.92 -2.85
N LEU A 11 -11.58 -34.43 -3.88
CA LEU A 11 -12.91 -34.91 -4.27
C LEU A 11 -12.83 -35.96 -5.40
N ASN A 12 -12.29 -37.13 -5.08
CA ASN A 12 -12.32 -38.27 -6.02
C ASN A 12 -13.65 -39.01 -5.95
N ASN A 13 -14.77 -38.28 -6.09
CA ASN A 13 -16.15 -38.82 -5.96
C ASN A 13 -16.99 -38.72 -7.22
N GLY A 14 -16.34 -38.55 -8.38
CA GLY A 14 -17.01 -38.45 -9.69
C GLY A 14 -17.69 -37.08 -9.94
N LYS A 15 -17.58 -36.10 -9.04
CA LYS A 15 -18.13 -34.76 -9.24
C LYS A 15 -17.29 -33.97 -10.23
N THR A 16 -17.94 -33.34 -11.19
CA THR A 16 -17.27 -32.42 -12.11
C THR A 16 -17.03 -31.08 -11.41
N ILE A 17 -15.76 -30.67 -11.35
CA ILE A 17 -15.38 -29.35 -10.88
C ILE A 17 -15.08 -28.49 -12.10
N LYS A 18 -15.87 -27.43 -12.28
CA LYS A 18 -15.70 -26.45 -13.34
C LYS A 18 -15.05 -25.20 -12.78
N GLY A 19 -14.11 -24.61 -13.52
CA GLY A 19 -13.40 -23.43 -13.03
C GLY A 19 -12.43 -22.85 -14.04
N ARG A 20 -11.31 -22.31 -13.54
CA ARG A 20 -10.27 -21.71 -14.37
C ARG A 20 -9.39 -22.73 -15.09
N LEU A 21 -9.22 -23.91 -14.50
CA LEU A 21 -8.32 -24.94 -15.04
C LEU A 21 -8.90 -25.66 -16.26
N ASP A 22 -10.23 -25.79 -16.35
CA ASP A 22 -10.92 -26.40 -17.50
C ASP A 22 -11.44 -25.36 -18.50
N GLY A 23 -11.18 -24.06 -18.26
CA GLY A 23 -11.61 -22.98 -19.13
C GLY A 23 -13.08 -22.57 -19.01
N THR A 24 -13.84 -23.13 -18.05
CA THR A 24 -15.26 -22.74 -17.83
C THR A 24 -15.36 -21.25 -17.45
N VAL A 25 -14.39 -20.72 -16.72
CA VAL A 25 -14.19 -19.29 -16.51
C VAL A 25 -12.78 -18.89 -16.98
N PRO A 26 -12.56 -17.62 -17.37
CA PRO A 26 -11.26 -17.15 -17.82
C PRO A 26 -10.14 -17.45 -16.79
N ARG A 27 -8.99 -17.87 -17.29
CA ARG A 27 -7.85 -18.22 -16.45
C ARG A 27 -7.30 -17.02 -15.69
N ASP A 28 -7.34 -15.85 -16.30
CA ASP A 28 -6.88 -14.55 -15.82
C ASP A 28 -8.00 -13.50 -15.91
N GLY A 29 -7.72 -12.31 -15.42
CA GLY A 29 -8.66 -11.20 -15.41
C GLY A 29 -9.72 -11.28 -14.31
N GLU A 30 -10.63 -10.33 -14.33
CA GLU A 30 -11.67 -10.16 -13.34
C GLU A 30 -12.82 -11.16 -13.54
N LEU A 31 -13.29 -11.78 -12.45
CA LEU A 31 -14.51 -12.58 -12.45
C LEU A 31 -15.71 -11.68 -12.13
N ASN A 32 -16.30 -11.08 -13.15
CA ASN A 32 -17.53 -10.31 -13.00
C ASN A 32 -18.79 -11.21 -13.03
N PRO A 33 -19.96 -10.71 -12.59
CA PRO A 33 -21.19 -11.48 -12.55
C PRO A 33 -21.59 -12.11 -13.89
N ASN A 34 -21.33 -11.44 -15.00
CA ASN A 34 -21.70 -11.95 -16.33
C ASN A 34 -20.86 -13.17 -16.72
N ILE A 35 -19.57 -13.15 -16.45
CA ILE A 35 -18.67 -14.30 -16.68
C ILE A 35 -19.15 -15.51 -15.87
N VAL A 36 -19.49 -15.29 -14.60
CA VAL A 36 -20.00 -16.36 -13.73
C VAL A 36 -21.37 -16.87 -14.22
N ALA A 37 -22.25 -15.97 -14.64
CA ALA A 37 -23.58 -16.36 -15.19
C ALA A 37 -23.41 -17.24 -16.42
N VAL A 38 -22.57 -16.87 -17.37
CA VAL A 38 -22.29 -17.68 -18.58
C VAL A 38 -21.70 -19.04 -18.21
N ALA A 39 -20.76 -19.08 -17.25
CA ALA A 39 -20.16 -20.32 -16.74
C ALA A 39 -21.22 -21.28 -16.13
N LEU A 40 -22.30 -20.74 -15.57
CA LEU A 40 -23.43 -21.47 -15.01
C LEU A 40 -24.51 -21.79 -16.06
N GLY A 41 -24.30 -21.44 -17.34
CA GLY A 41 -25.29 -21.67 -18.42
C GLY A 41 -26.45 -20.66 -18.41
N LEU A 42 -26.31 -19.55 -17.67
CA LEU A 42 -27.28 -18.47 -17.66
C LEU A 42 -27.02 -17.48 -18.81
N ALA A 43 -28.03 -16.71 -19.17
CA ALA A 43 -27.89 -15.70 -20.22
C ALA A 43 -26.85 -14.64 -19.85
N ASP A 44 -26.02 -14.24 -20.82
CA ASP A 44 -25.14 -13.09 -20.70
C ASP A 44 -25.97 -11.79 -20.65
N THR A 45 -26.00 -11.15 -19.50
CA THR A 45 -26.72 -9.88 -19.29
C THR A 45 -25.77 -8.70 -19.39
N ARG A 46 -24.86 -8.70 -20.37
CA ARG A 46 -23.98 -7.56 -20.59
C ARG A 46 -24.79 -6.28 -20.59
N GLY A 47 -24.29 -5.30 -19.84
CA GLY A 47 -24.91 -3.98 -19.78
C GLY A 47 -24.92 -3.30 -21.15
N ARG A 48 -25.49 -2.10 -21.20
CA ARG A 48 -25.45 -1.26 -22.40
C ARG A 48 -24.01 -0.82 -22.66
N ASP A 49 -23.67 -0.58 -23.92
CA ASP A 49 -22.40 0.03 -24.28
C ASP A 49 -22.19 1.33 -23.51
N ILE A 50 -20.95 1.55 -23.06
CA ILE A 50 -20.61 2.77 -22.34
C ILE A 50 -20.67 3.93 -23.33
N PRO A 51 -21.55 4.95 -23.13
CA PRO A 51 -21.61 6.11 -24.00
C PRO A 51 -20.25 6.80 -24.09
N ALA A 52 -19.91 7.29 -25.27
CA ALA A 52 -18.64 8.01 -25.50
C ALA A 52 -18.45 9.26 -24.60
N LEU A 53 -19.55 9.77 -24.02
CA LEU A 53 -19.52 10.86 -23.05
C LEU A 53 -18.91 10.46 -21.69
N VAL A 54 -18.86 9.16 -21.38
CA VAL A 54 -18.30 8.67 -20.10
C VAL A 54 -16.79 8.65 -20.22
N THR A 55 -16.14 9.60 -19.56
CA THR A 55 -14.68 9.65 -19.46
C THR A 55 -14.16 8.63 -18.46
N GLY A 56 -13.13 7.89 -18.84
CA GLY A 56 -12.44 6.97 -17.93
C GLY A 56 -11.89 7.72 -16.70
N ARG A 57 -12.01 7.10 -15.54
CA ARG A 57 -11.46 7.62 -14.28
C ARG A 57 -10.44 6.63 -13.74
N PRO A 58 -9.16 6.76 -14.15
CA PRO A 58 -8.13 5.88 -13.61
C PRO A 58 -8.01 6.07 -12.08
N PRO A 59 -7.66 5.03 -11.34
CA PRO A 59 -7.41 5.16 -9.92
C PRO A 59 -6.28 6.16 -9.67
N SER A 60 -6.43 6.98 -8.63
CA SER A 60 -5.44 8.00 -8.27
C SER A 60 -5.48 8.28 -6.77
N LEU A 61 -4.40 8.85 -6.25
CA LEU A 61 -4.37 9.35 -4.88
C LEU A 61 -5.41 10.47 -4.71
N CYS A 62 -6.06 10.51 -3.54
CA CYS A 62 -7.05 11.53 -3.23
C CYS A 62 -6.44 12.94 -3.29
N LYS A 63 -7.21 13.95 -3.71
CA LYS A 63 -6.75 15.33 -3.69
C LYS A 63 -6.38 15.76 -2.26
N GLY A 64 -5.14 16.20 -2.05
CA GLY A 64 -4.60 16.56 -0.73
C GLY A 64 -4.15 15.36 0.12
N CYS A 65 -4.04 14.17 -0.47
CA CYS A 65 -3.50 13.01 0.20
C CYS A 65 -2.05 13.25 0.66
N PRO A 66 -1.69 12.91 1.91
CA PRO A 66 -0.32 13.09 2.40
C PRO A 66 0.72 12.26 1.63
N HIS A 67 0.34 11.13 1.06
CA HIS A 67 1.24 10.29 0.25
C HIS A 67 1.81 11.02 -0.97
N ILE A 68 1.09 12.01 -1.52
CA ILE A 68 1.55 12.85 -2.63
C ILE A 68 2.88 13.53 -2.29
N TYR A 69 2.94 14.16 -1.13
CA TYR A 69 4.16 14.89 -0.71
C TYR A 69 5.30 13.95 -0.34
N SER A 70 4.97 12.77 0.21
CA SER A 70 5.96 11.73 0.48
C SER A 70 6.59 11.20 -0.80
N TYR A 71 5.80 10.95 -1.85
CA TYR A 71 6.33 10.47 -3.14
C TYR A 71 7.11 11.54 -3.90
N ASN A 72 6.69 12.80 -3.84
CA ASN A 72 7.46 13.88 -4.44
C ASN A 72 8.86 13.96 -3.84
N ALA A 73 8.97 13.93 -2.50
CA ALA A 73 10.25 13.96 -1.81
C ALA A 73 11.08 12.68 -2.08
N LEU A 74 10.45 11.50 -2.11
CA LEU A 74 11.12 10.24 -2.42
C LEU A 74 11.68 10.21 -3.84
N ASN A 75 10.89 10.62 -4.82
CA ASN A 75 11.32 10.69 -6.22
C ASN A 75 12.50 11.64 -6.39
N GLU A 76 12.48 12.78 -5.71
CA GLU A 76 13.58 13.74 -5.74
C GLU A 76 14.82 13.20 -5.03
N ALA A 77 14.66 12.54 -3.89
CA ALA A 77 15.77 11.89 -3.18
C ALA A 77 16.45 10.79 -4.00
N LEU A 78 15.69 10.11 -4.85
CA LEU A 78 16.19 9.03 -5.72
C LEU A 78 16.53 9.49 -7.14
N SER A 79 16.43 10.79 -7.45
CA SER A 79 16.57 11.31 -8.82
C SER A 79 17.93 11.02 -9.48
N GLU A 80 18.98 10.85 -8.69
CA GLU A 80 20.34 10.52 -9.17
C GLU A 80 20.54 9.02 -9.44
N PHE A 81 19.58 8.17 -9.05
CA PHE A 81 19.67 6.73 -9.21
C PHE A 81 18.79 6.23 -10.35
N TYR A 82 19.18 5.10 -10.96
CA TYR A 82 18.32 4.42 -11.93
C TYR A 82 17.01 3.97 -11.27
N LYS A 83 15.91 3.93 -12.02
CA LYS A 83 14.63 3.33 -11.60
C LYS A 83 14.79 1.88 -11.17
N GLY A 84 13.80 1.33 -10.47
CA GLY A 84 13.79 -0.07 -10.02
C GLY A 84 14.19 -0.27 -8.57
N ARG A 85 14.22 0.79 -7.75
CA ARG A 85 14.72 0.75 -6.37
C ARG A 85 13.65 0.86 -5.30
N VAL A 86 12.39 1.08 -5.69
CA VAL A 86 11.28 1.24 -4.77
C VAL A 86 10.34 0.05 -4.87
N PHE A 87 10.23 -0.67 -3.78
CA PHE A 87 9.43 -1.88 -3.61
C PHE A 87 8.24 -1.56 -2.72
N SER A 88 7.05 -1.92 -3.15
CA SER A 88 5.83 -1.66 -2.40
C SER A 88 4.97 -2.92 -2.25
N ASP A 89 3.92 -2.77 -1.51
CA ASP A 89 2.87 -3.77 -1.33
C ASP A 89 1.48 -3.12 -1.39
N ILE A 90 0.44 -3.72 -0.83
CA ILE A 90 -0.94 -3.35 -1.10
C ILE A 90 -1.52 -2.40 -0.07
N GLY A 91 -1.93 -1.23 -0.53
CA GLY A 91 -2.63 -0.19 0.20
C GLY A 91 -2.93 1.03 -0.67
N CYS A 92 -3.47 2.12 -0.12
CA CYS A 92 -3.68 3.37 -0.86
C CYS A 92 -2.39 3.90 -1.50
N TYR A 93 -1.27 3.68 -0.82
CA TYR A 93 0.04 4.09 -1.28
C TYR A 93 0.50 3.36 -2.56
N THR A 94 -0.03 2.18 -2.87
CA THR A 94 0.26 1.48 -4.14
C THR A 94 -0.08 2.35 -5.36
N LEU A 95 -1.03 3.29 -5.22
CA LEU A 95 -1.35 4.25 -6.27
C LEU A 95 -0.20 5.20 -6.63
N GLY A 96 0.87 5.24 -5.83
CA GLY A 96 2.12 5.89 -6.18
C GLY A 96 2.88 5.23 -7.35
N ALA A 97 2.47 4.03 -7.78
CA ALA A 97 2.97 3.38 -8.98
C ALA A 97 2.44 4.01 -10.28
N LEU A 98 1.36 4.80 -10.19
CA LEU A 98 0.69 5.42 -11.33
C LEU A 98 1.16 6.86 -11.53
N GLU A 99 0.95 7.37 -12.74
CA GLU A 99 1.17 8.79 -13.03
C GLU A 99 0.35 9.70 -12.09
N PRO A 100 0.88 10.84 -11.69
CA PRO A 100 2.15 11.46 -12.12
C PRO A 100 3.37 11.06 -11.28
N PHE A 101 3.24 10.13 -10.34
CA PHE A 101 4.33 9.81 -9.39
C PHE A 101 5.32 8.81 -9.99
N ASP A 102 4.84 7.70 -10.56
CA ASP A 102 5.70 6.63 -11.09
C ASP A 102 6.84 6.28 -10.10
N ALA A 103 6.50 6.29 -8.81
CA ALA A 103 7.44 6.18 -7.70
C ALA A 103 7.69 4.75 -7.26
N ILE A 104 6.81 3.83 -7.59
CA ILE A 104 6.88 2.42 -7.20
C ILE A 104 7.24 1.57 -8.41
N ASN A 105 8.26 0.74 -8.27
CA ASN A 105 8.79 -0.07 -9.36
C ASN A 105 8.38 -1.54 -9.29
N SER A 106 8.02 -2.04 -8.11
CA SER A 106 7.53 -3.40 -7.90
C SER A 106 6.51 -3.44 -6.78
N CYS A 107 5.46 -4.24 -6.95
CA CYS A 107 4.40 -4.41 -5.98
C CYS A 107 3.90 -5.86 -6.02
N VAL A 108 3.78 -6.49 -4.84
CA VAL A 108 3.27 -7.86 -4.71
C VAL A 108 2.14 -7.85 -3.66
N ASP A 109 2.15 -8.75 -2.69
CA ASP A 109 1.14 -8.86 -1.64
C ASP A 109 1.46 -8.03 -0.39
N MET A 110 0.51 -7.96 0.54
CA MET A 110 0.68 -7.18 1.78
C MET A 110 1.90 -7.65 2.58
N GLY A 111 2.84 -6.74 2.84
CA GLY A 111 4.07 -6.96 3.59
C GLY A 111 5.29 -7.37 2.76
N ALA A 112 5.12 -7.63 1.48
CA ALA A 112 6.22 -8.05 0.61
C ALA A 112 7.23 -6.92 0.31
N SER A 113 6.87 -5.64 0.52
CA SER A 113 7.73 -4.50 0.22
C SER A 113 9.11 -4.60 0.90
N ILE A 114 9.12 -4.90 2.20
CA ILE A 114 10.35 -4.94 3.00
C ILE A 114 11.22 -6.14 2.58
N THR A 115 10.64 -7.32 2.40
CA THR A 115 11.38 -8.51 1.99
C THR A 115 11.90 -8.42 0.57
N MET A 116 11.18 -7.76 -0.35
CA MET A 116 11.67 -7.47 -1.70
C MET A 116 12.84 -6.48 -1.67
N ALA A 117 12.72 -5.38 -0.92
CA ALA A 117 13.80 -4.40 -0.78
C ALA A 117 15.06 -5.04 -0.16
N LYS A 118 14.86 -5.88 0.88
CA LYS A 118 15.94 -6.66 1.48
C LYS A 118 16.63 -7.56 0.46
N GLY A 119 15.87 -8.39 -0.24
CA GLY A 119 16.42 -9.28 -1.25
C GLY A 119 17.17 -8.56 -2.36
N ALA A 120 16.67 -7.41 -2.78
CA ALA A 120 17.32 -6.55 -3.77
C ALA A 120 18.64 -5.96 -3.24
N ALA A 121 18.65 -5.47 -1.99
CA ALA A 121 19.84 -4.94 -1.35
C ALA A 121 20.91 -6.03 -1.14
N ASP A 122 20.51 -7.21 -0.67
CA ASP A 122 21.39 -8.36 -0.47
C ASP A 122 22.00 -8.84 -1.81
N ALA A 123 21.28 -8.63 -2.92
CA ALA A 123 21.77 -8.88 -4.29
C ALA A 123 22.62 -7.71 -4.85
N GLY A 124 22.88 -6.66 -4.08
CA GLY A 124 23.74 -5.54 -4.47
C GLY A 124 23.01 -4.33 -5.06
N LEU A 125 21.68 -4.31 -5.09
CA LEU A 125 20.92 -3.13 -5.53
C LEU A 125 20.77 -2.14 -4.35
N ILE A 126 21.71 -1.21 -4.23
CA ILE A 126 21.72 -0.17 -3.19
C ILE A 126 21.72 1.21 -3.87
N PRO A 127 20.86 2.15 -3.41
CA PRO A 127 19.85 2.02 -2.37
C PRO A 127 18.65 1.16 -2.78
N SER A 128 18.01 0.53 -1.79
CA SER A 128 16.74 -0.17 -1.93
C SER A 128 15.75 0.37 -0.90
N VAL A 129 14.59 0.78 -1.36
CA VAL A 129 13.56 1.42 -0.54
C VAL A 129 12.29 0.57 -0.52
N ALA A 130 11.84 0.21 0.67
CA ALA A 130 10.52 -0.39 0.88
C ALA A 130 9.50 0.71 1.20
N VAL A 131 8.32 0.67 0.57
CA VAL A 131 7.19 1.56 0.90
C VAL A 131 6.04 0.70 1.38
N ILE A 132 5.56 0.97 2.59
CA ILE A 132 4.52 0.22 3.26
C ILE A 132 3.58 1.16 4.02
N GLY A 133 2.30 0.81 4.13
CA GLY A 133 1.36 1.55 4.99
C GLY A 133 1.42 1.08 6.44
N ASP A 134 0.98 1.92 7.36
CA ASP A 134 0.94 1.67 8.80
C ASP A 134 0.20 0.38 9.16
N SER A 135 -0.97 0.17 8.58
CA SER A 135 -1.81 -1.01 8.80
C SER A 135 -1.16 -2.28 8.24
N THR A 136 -0.61 -2.21 7.03
CA THR A 136 0.09 -3.33 6.38
C THR A 136 1.37 -3.66 7.13
N PHE A 137 2.07 -2.67 7.67
CA PHE A 137 3.25 -2.87 8.49
C PHE A 137 2.96 -3.76 9.71
N THR A 138 1.91 -3.44 10.47
CA THR A 138 1.52 -4.27 11.64
C THR A 138 0.88 -5.60 11.26
N HIS A 139 0.30 -5.71 10.06
CA HIS A 139 -0.25 -6.97 9.57
C HIS A 139 0.85 -7.98 9.20
N SER A 140 1.85 -7.58 8.42
CA SER A 140 2.84 -8.51 7.84
C SER A 140 4.23 -7.91 7.57
N GLY A 141 4.47 -6.62 7.85
CA GLY A 141 5.76 -5.97 7.62
C GLY A 141 6.80 -6.21 8.71
N MET A 142 6.35 -6.44 9.96
CA MET A 142 7.24 -6.55 11.12
C MET A 142 8.26 -7.70 10.99
N THR A 143 7.83 -8.85 10.49
CA THR A 143 8.71 -10.02 10.29
C THR A 143 9.82 -9.72 9.28
N GLY A 144 9.48 -9.05 8.17
CA GLY A 144 10.45 -8.64 7.16
C GLY A 144 11.46 -7.61 7.71
N LEU A 145 11.01 -6.70 8.56
CA LEU A 145 11.88 -5.72 9.20
C LEU A 145 12.86 -6.40 10.18
N LEU A 146 12.37 -7.31 11.01
CA LEU A 146 13.22 -8.08 11.93
C LEU A 146 14.30 -8.87 11.18
N ASP A 147 13.93 -9.52 10.06
CA ASP A 147 14.86 -10.26 9.22
C ASP A 147 15.92 -9.34 8.61
N ALA A 148 15.54 -8.18 8.11
CA ALA A 148 16.46 -7.19 7.54
C ALA A 148 17.45 -6.65 8.60
N VAL A 149 16.97 -6.37 9.82
CA VAL A 149 17.84 -5.93 10.93
C VAL A 149 18.83 -7.03 11.32
N ASN A 150 18.36 -8.27 11.50
CA ASN A 150 19.22 -9.40 11.88
C ASN A 150 20.28 -9.71 10.82
N ALA A 151 19.95 -9.50 9.55
CA ALA A 151 20.89 -9.69 8.44
C ALA A 151 21.85 -8.51 8.23
N GLY A 152 21.62 -7.36 8.88
CA GLY A 152 22.39 -6.13 8.64
C GLY A 152 22.20 -5.59 7.22
N SER A 153 21.03 -5.79 6.61
CA SER A 153 20.75 -5.37 5.24
C SER A 153 20.72 -3.84 5.14
N SER A 154 21.19 -3.29 4.01
CA SER A 154 21.18 -1.82 3.77
C SER A 154 19.92 -1.45 3.02
N ILE A 155 18.85 -1.16 3.76
CA ILE A 155 17.54 -0.76 3.22
C ILE A 155 16.94 0.42 3.97
N THR A 156 16.15 1.22 3.28
CA THR A 156 15.30 2.24 3.88
C THR A 156 13.84 1.80 3.82
N VAL A 157 13.14 1.79 4.95
CA VAL A 157 11.72 1.45 5.04
C VAL A 157 10.91 2.71 5.26
N MET A 158 10.10 3.11 4.28
CA MET A 158 9.18 4.24 4.41
C MET A 158 7.80 3.75 4.81
N ILE A 159 7.41 3.97 6.08
CA ILE A 159 6.10 3.60 6.62
C ILE A 159 5.17 4.80 6.52
N LEU A 160 4.23 4.76 5.59
CA LEU A 160 3.26 5.83 5.38
C LEU A 160 2.15 5.75 6.43
N ASP A 161 2.30 6.52 7.52
CA ASP A 161 1.41 6.53 8.67
C ASP A 161 0.29 7.55 8.49
N ASN A 162 -0.88 7.07 8.08
CA ASN A 162 -2.09 7.89 7.95
C ASN A 162 -3.17 7.56 9.00
N GLY A 163 -2.87 6.68 9.96
CA GLY A 163 -3.73 6.30 11.08
C GLY A 163 -4.93 5.43 10.69
N THR A 164 -5.04 4.98 9.43
CA THR A 164 -6.25 4.28 8.98
C THR A 164 -6.00 3.30 7.83
N THR A 165 -6.81 2.24 7.78
CA THR A 165 -6.91 1.33 6.63
C THR A 165 -7.88 1.93 5.61
N GLY A 166 -7.35 2.82 4.74
CA GLY A 166 -8.18 3.68 3.89
C GLY A 166 -9.03 2.96 2.84
N MET A 167 -8.50 1.92 2.19
CA MET A 167 -9.16 1.23 1.07
C MET A 167 -10.38 0.40 1.48
N THR A 168 -10.48 -0.03 2.72
CA THR A 168 -11.54 -0.91 3.21
C THR A 168 -12.63 -0.19 4.00
N GLY A 169 -12.64 1.15 3.99
CA GLY A 169 -13.66 1.97 4.62
C GLY A 169 -13.17 2.87 5.76
N GLY A 170 -11.87 2.94 6.00
CA GLY A 170 -11.28 3.86 6.98
C GLY A 170 -11.38 3.33 8.41
N GLN A 171 -11.10 2.05 8.62
CA GLN A 171 -10.95 1.46 9.93
C GLN A 171 -9.66 2.00 10.60
N ASP A 172 -9.66 2.07 11.93
CA ASP A 172 -8.47 2.48 12.67
C ASP A 172 -7.33 1.51 12.44
N SER A 173 -6.13 2.05 12.25
CA SER A 173 -4.92 1.24 12.16
C SER A 173 -4.49 0.75 13.54
N ALA A 174 -4.12 -0.52 13.65
CA ALA A 174 -3.54 -1.09 14.87
C ALA A 174 -2.17 -0.47 15.23
N ALA A 175 -1.54 0.20 14.26
CA ALA A 175 -0.23 0.83 14.37
C ALA A 175 -0.24 2.20 15.06
N VAL A 176 -1.42 2.82 15.25
CA VAL A 176 -1.51 4.19 15.78
C VAL A 176 -0.73 4.35 17.10
N GLY A 177 0.24 5.26 17.09
CA GLY A 177 1.09 5.58 18.24
C GLY A 177 2.06 4.49 18.68
N LYS A 178 2.33 3.48 17.84
CA LYS A 178 3.18 2.33 18.21
C LYS A 178 4.32 2.06 17.24
N ILE A 179 4.35 2.69 16.08
CA ILE A 179 5.28 2.32 14.99
C ILE A 179 6.73 2.48 15.44
N GLU A 180 7.08 3.59 16.08
CA GLU A 180 8.44 3.86 16.55
C GLU A 180 8.90 2.81 17.57
N ASP A 181 8.05 2.53 18.56
CA ASP A 181 8.35 1.54 19.60
C ASP A 181 8.52 0.14 19.00
N ILE A 182 7.67 -0.22 18.04
CA ILE A 182 7.78 -1.51 17.32
C ILE A 182 9.09 -1.55 16.54
N CYS A 183 9.43 -0.53 15.75
CA CYS A 183 10.67 -0.50 14.98
C CYS A 183 11.91 -0.58 15.90
N GLN A 184 11.90 0.13 17.01
CA GLN A 184 12.98 0.08 17.99
C GLN A 184 13.06 -1.30 18.66
N ALA A 185 11.93 -1.92 19.03
CA ALA A 185 11.88 -3.26 19.60
C ALA A 185 12.37 -4.35 18.63
N LEU A 186 12.20 -4.13 17.34
CA LEU A 186 12.73 -5.00 16.27
C LEU A 186 14.22 -4.76 15.98
N GLY A 187 14.87 -3.81 16.66
CA GLY A 187 16.30 -3.58 16.61
C GLY A 187 16.75 -2.47 15.64
N VAL A 188 15.82 -1.67 15.11
CA VAL A 188 16.23 -0.47 14.35
C VAL A 188 16.80 0.58 15.32
N SER A 189 17.96 1.13 14.98
CA SER A 189 18.61 2.17 15.77
C SER A 189 17.74 3.42 15.88
N LYS A 190 17.60 3.97 17.08
CA LYS A 190 16.67 5.07 17.36
C LYS A 190 16.96 6.31 16.52
N GLU A 191 18.22 6.61 16.27
CA GLU A 191 18.67 7.72 15.42
C GLU A 191 18.26 7.55 13.95
N HIS A 192 17.98 6.33 13.50
CA HIS A 192 17.54 5.98 12.15
C HIS A 192 16.03 5.68 12.06
N ILE A 193 15.26 6.13 13.06
CA ILE A 193 13.80 6.16 13.03
C ILE A 193 13.37 7.62 12.93
N ARG A 194 12.99 8.06 11.74
CA ARG A 194 12.76 9.50 11.45
C ARG A 194 11.29 9.76 11.13
N ILE A 195 10.66 10.65 11.87
CA ILE A 195 9.28 11.07 11.63
C ILE A 195 9.29 12.32 10.76
N LEU A 196 8.53 12.28 9.65
CA LEU A 196 8.37 13.39 8.73
C LEU A 196 6.94 13.92 8.72
N ASN A 197 6.78 15.21 8.45
CA ASN A 197 5.47 15.80 8.20
C ASN A 197 5.28 15.99 6.68
N PRO A 198 4.48 15.14 6.00
CA PRO A 198 4.32 15.17 4.55
C PRO A 198 3.40 16.32 4.11
N LEU A 199 3.93 17.53 4.15
CA LEU A 199 3.32 18.76 3.65
C LEU A 199 4.32 19.53 2.78
N GLN A 200 3.80 20.25 1.78
CA GLN A 200 4.64 21.03 0.85
C GLN A 200 5.62 21.97 1.56
N LYS A 201 5.20 22.63 2.63
CA LYS A 201 6.04 23.57 3.37
C LYS A 201 7.25 22.94 4.09
N TYR A 202 7.25 21.62 4.26
CA TYR A 202 8.37 20.86 4.87
C TYR A 202 9.14 20.05 3.83
N HIS A 203 8.96 20.34 2.54
CA HIS A 203 9.53 19.52 1.46
C HIS A 203 11.05 19.43 1.56
N GLU A 204 11.74 20.56 1.70
CA GLU A 204 13.21 20.62 1.79
C GLU A 204 13.77 19.86 3.01
N GLU A 205 13.12 20.03 4.16
CA GLU A 205 13.49 19.30 5.37
C GLU A 205 13.28 17.78 5.21
N ASN A 206 12.13 17.39 4.69
CA ASN A 206 11.82 15.98 4.42
C ASN A 206 12.79 15.37 3.41
N LEU A 207 13.14 16.10 2.36
CA LEU A 207 14.09 15.69 1.34
C LEU A 207 15.48 15.44 1.92
N ALA A 208 15.97 16.37 2.75
CA ALA A 208 17.28 16.25 3.39
C ALA A 208 17.35 15.00 4.28
N ILE A 209 16.31 14.74 5.08
CA ILE A 209 16.24 13.55 5.94
C ILE A 209 16.14 12.28 5.08
N MET A 210 15.35 12.27 4.01
CA MET A 210 15.23 11.11 3.12
C MET A 210 16.58 10.77 2.46
N LYS A 211 17.34 11.75 2.00
CA LYS A 211 18.68 11.54 1.43
C LYS A 211 19.64 10.96 2.45
N GLU A 212 19.66 11.52 3.68
CA GLU A 212 20.49 11.01 4.79
C GLU A 212 20.22 9.52 5.07
N GLU A 213 18.93 9.14 5.20
CA GLU A 213 18.55 7.78 5.54
C GLU A 213 18.69 6.80 4.36
N ILE A 214 18.56 7.27 3.13
CA ILE A 214 18.80 6.45 1.92
C ILE A 214 20.29 6.14 1.75
N ASP A 215 21.18 7.04 2.16
CA ASP A 215 22.64 6.85 2.10
C ASP A 215 23.18 6.02 3.27
N TYR A 216 22.40 5.84 4.33
CA TYR A 216 22.81 5.07 5.50
C TYR A 216 23.06 3.60 5.17
N LYS A 217 24.15 3.04 5.71
CA LYS A 217 24.53 1.63 5.51
C LYS A 217 24.00 0.75 6.64
N GLY A 218 22.73 0.45 6.58
CA GLY A 218 21.98 -0.33 7.56
C GLY A 218 20.49 -0.22 7.31
N VAL A 219 19.69 -0.66 8.28
CA VAL A 219 18.24 -0.52 8.21
C VAL A 219 17.83 0.81 8.79
N SER A 220 17.24 1.67 7.97
CA SER A 220 16.61 2.92 8.41
C SER A 220 15.10 2.90 8.21
N VAL A 221 14.38 3.66 9.03
CA VAL A 221 12.91 3.79 8.96
C VAL A 221 12.52 5.25 8.89
N ILE A 222 11.78 5.60 7.87
CA ILE A 222 11.19 6.92 7.68
C ILE A 222 9.68 6.81 7.83
N ILE A 223 9.08 7.66 8.68
CA ILE A 223 7.65 7.63 9.00
C ILE A 223 7.00 8.97 8.61
N PRO A 224 6.58 9.15 7.33
CA PRO A 224 5.75 10.27 6.95
C PRO A 224 4.38 10.15 7.63
N ARG A 225 4.13 10.96 8.67
CA ARG A 225 2.93 10.85 9.52
C ARG A 225 1.97 11.99 9.28
N ARG A 226 0.77 11.67 8.82
CA ARG A 226 -0.34 12.60 8.72
C ARG A 226 -1.65 11.86 8.49
N GLU A 227 -2.71 12.25 9.24
CA GLU A 227 -4.05 11.68 9.12
C GLU A 227 -4.58 11.66 7.68
N CYS A 228 -5.26 10.57 7.32
CA CYS A 228 -5.93 10.41 6.04
C CYS A 228 -6.96 11.52 5.81
N ILE A 229 -6.88 12.20 4.66
CA ILE A 229 -7.78 13.31 4.32
C ILE A 229 -9.25 12.89 4.26
N GLN A 230 -9.53 11.65 3.86
CA GLN A 230 -10.90 11.13 3.78
C GLN A 230 -11.49 10.94 5.18
N THR A 231 -10.71 10.35 6.09
CA THR A 231 -11.11 10.14 7.49
C THR A 231 -11.29 11.47 8.21
N LEU A 232 -10.35 12.40 8.04
CA LEU A 232 -10.44 13.75 8.58
C LEU A 232 -11.72 14.47 8.11
N THR A 233 -11.99 14.43 6.80
CA THR A 233 -13.18 15.08 6.23
C THR A 233 -14.47 14.47 6.77
N ARG A 234 -14.54 13.15 6.92
CA ARG A 234 -15.68 12.44 7.50
C ARG A 234 -15.91 12.87 8.95
N ARG A 235 -14.87 12.83 9.78
CA ARG A 235 -14.93 13.26 11.18
C ARG A 235 -15.43 14.70 11.32
N MET A 236 -14.87 15.63 10.57
CA MET A 236 -15.29 17.03 10.58
C MET A 236 -16.76 17.23 10.18
N ARG A 237 -17.28 16.42 9.24
CA ARG A 237 -18.69 16.46 8.85
C ARG A 237 -19.61 15.93 9.96
N GLU A 238 -19.21 14.87 10.64
CA GLU A 238 -19.95 14.28 11.76
C GLU A 238 -20.01 15.24 12.96
N GLU A 239 -18.89 15.86 13.30
CA GLU A 239 -18.81 16.88 14.35
C GLU A 239 -19.73 18.08 14.07
N LYS A 240 -19.70 18.59 12.82
CA LYS A 240 -20.62 19.67 12.41
C LYS A 240 -22.09 19.27 12.51
N LYS A 241 -22.44 18.04 12.16
CA LYS A 241 -23.81 17.53 12.30
C LYS A 241 -24.24 17.47 13.76
N LYS A 242 -23.39 16.94 14.66
CA LYS A 242 -23.67 16.87 16.10
C LYS A 242 -23.92 18.26 16.68
N GLN A 243 -23.04 19.24 16.38
CA GLN A 243 -23.18 20.61 16.82
C GLN A 243 -24.48 21.29 16.31
N ALA A 244 -24.88 20.96 15.07
CA ALA A 244 -26.14 21.47 14.50
C ALA A 244 -27.38 20.90 15.20
N THR A 245 -27.35 19.60 15.56
CA THR A 245 -28.45 18.94 16.31
C THR A 245 -28.54 19.50 17.72
N GLU A 246 -27.44 19.62 18.45
CA GLU A 246 -27.42 20.21 19.80
C GLU A 246 -27.95 21.65 19.84
N LYS A 247 -27.65 22.45 18.79
CA LYS A 247 -28.18 23.81 18.67
C LYS A 247 -29.67 23.88 18.31
N ALA A 248 -30.23 22.83 17.72
CA ALA A 248 -31.66 22.77 17.38
C ALA A 248 -32.50 22.25 18.54
N GLU A 249 -31.88 21.55 19.51
CA GLU A 249 -32.54 21.01 20.70
C GLU A 249 -32.45 21.97 21.92
N ALA A 250 -31.60 23.01 21.84
CA ALA A 250 -31.44 24.06 22.86
C ALA A 250 -32.32 25.31 22.57
#